data_1770796f9f148c9f9368e341389165a3
#
_entry.id   1770796f9f148c9f9368e341389165a3
#
_cell.length_a   1.000
_cell.length_b   1.000
_cell.length_c   1.000
_cell.angle_alpha   90.00
_cell.angle_beta   90.00
_cell.angle_gamma   90.00
#
_symmetry.space_group_name_H-M   'P 1'
#
loop_
_entity.id
_entity.type
_entity.pdbx_description
1 polymer ?
#
loop_
_entity_poly.entity_id
_entity_poly.type
_entity_poly.pdbx_seq_one_letter_code
_entity_poly.pdbx_strand_id
1 'polypeptide(L)'
;PQGFIQMIAPILILTFAWTLCSFTRNAMYSADFVSNAMANVGDLRMFLPAIIFIIGAAIGFATGTSWGTIGIMAPIVVSVFNYDAEPILCTIGLAAACSGGVMGDHCSPISDTTIMASAGAHCYHLNHVFTQLPYALTVAAVSFVSFILAGLIQNVFVNLLIAVVLMVGTLLVIRAI
;
A
#
# COMPACT_ATOMS: atom_id res chain seq x y z
N PRO A 1 -6.30 29.27 14.01
CA PRO A 1 -5.60 28.62 15.11
C PRO A 1 -6.00 27.16 15.30
N GLN A 2 -7.33 26.82 15.21
CA GLN A 2 -7.81 25.44 15.45
C GLN A 2 -7.23 24.43 14.46
N GLY A 3 -7.12 24.76 13.17
CA GLY A 3 -6.53 23.88 12.16
C GLY A 3 -5.06 23.54 12.46
N PHE A 4 -4.29 24.46 13.00
CA PHE A 4 -2.91 24.18 13.42
C PHE A 4 -2.84 23.20 14.59
N ILE A 5 -3.76 23.32 15.55
CA ILE A 5 -3.84 22.42 16.69
C ILE A 5 -4.18 20.99 16.23
N GLN A 6 -5.07 20.84 15.25
CA GLN A 6 -5.42 19.53 14.65
C GLN A 6 -4.25 18.88 13.91
N MET A 7 -3.28 19.67 13.39
CA MET A 7 -2.09 19.16 12.72
C MET A 7 -1.00 18.65 13.67
N ILE A 8 -1.07 18.95 14.97
CA ILE A 8 -0.05 18.50 15.94
C ILE A 8 0.03 16.97 15.97
N ALA A 9 -1.10 16.27 16.09
CA ALA A 9 -1.11 14.83 16.15
C ALA A 9 -0.57 14.18 14.84
N PRO A 10 -1.02 14.56 13.63
CA PRO A 10 -0.44 14.07 12.39
C PRO A 10 1.07 14.33 12.27
N ILE A 11 1.57 15.51 12.64
CA ILE A 11 3.00 15.83 12.58
C ILE A 11 3.81 14.95 13.54
N LEU A 12 3.32 14.72 14.76
CA LEU A 12 3.97 13.83 15.72
C LEU A 12 4.01 12.39 15.19
N ILE A 13 2.90 11.88 14.65
CA ILE A 13 2.83 10.53 14.07
C ILE A 13 3.85 10.39 12.93
N LEU A 14 3.90 11.35 12.00
CA LEU A 14 4.86 11.35 10.90
C LEU A 14 6.31 11.38 11.40
N THR A 15 6.59 12.20 12.40
CA THR A 15 7.94 12.31 12.99
C THR A 15 8.38 10.98 13.60
N PHE A 16 7.50 10.33 14.37
CA PHE A 16 7.79 9.02 14.94
C PHE A 16 7.90 7.93 13.87
N ALA A 17 7.04 7.94 12.84
CA ALA A 17 7.10 7.00 11.72
C ALA A 17 8.43 7.13 10.96
N TRP A 18 8.87 8.34 10.67
CA TRP A 18 10.16 8.58 10.00
C TRP A 18 11.35 8.18 10.87
N THR A 19 11.28 8.45 12.18
CA THR A 19 12.31 8.03 13.13
C THR A 19 12.39 6.49 13.19
N LEU A 20 11.25 5.80 13.27
CA LEU A 20 11.19 4.35 13.26
C LEU A 20 11.73 3.77 11.93
N CYS A 21 11.35 4.36 10.79
CA CYS A 21 11.86 3.98 9.48
C CYS A 21 13.39 4.13 9.42
N SER A 22 13.93 5.26 9.88
CA SER A 22 15.37 5.49 9.93
C SER A 22 16.09 4.50 10.85
N PHE A 23 15.52 4.22 12.01
CA PHE A 23 16.06 3.22 12.96
C PHE A 23 16.05 1.82 12.35
N THR A 24 14.92 1.40 11.76
CA THR A 24 14.78 0.08 11.14
C THR A 24 15.77 -0.09 9.98
N ARG A 25 15.94 0.95 9.17
CA ARG A 25 16.85 0.92 8.02
C ARG A 25 18.32 0.90 8.44
N ASN A 26 18.72 1.79 9.37
CA ASN A 26 20.13 2.04 9.65
C ASN A 26 20.67 1.22 10.83
N ALA A 27 19.84 0.96 11.87
CA ALA A 27 20.27 0.25 13.05
C ALA A 27 19.93 -1.25 13.02
N MET A 28 18.81 -1.62 12.38
CA MET A 28 18.39 -3.02 12.28
C MET A 28 18.83 -3.69 10.97
N TYR A 29 19.43 -2.96 10.03
CA TYR A 29 19.84 -3.49 8.72
C TYR A 29 18.73 -4.30 8.01
N SER A 30 17.49 -3.86 8.18
CA SER A 30 16.31 -4.58 7.68
C SER A 30 16.34 -4.75 6.16
N ALA A 31 16.90 -3.79 5.44
CA ALA A 31 17.07 -3.84 4.01
C ALA A 31 18.00 -4.99 3.59
N ASP A 32 19.15 -5.13 4.27
CA ASP A 32 20.12 -6.19 4.00
C ASP A 32 19.56 -7.57 4.37
N PHE A 33 18.82 -7.65 5.48
CA PHE A 33 18.15 -8.88 5.89
C PHE A 33 17.13 -9.34 4.83
N VAL A 34 16.27 -8.45 4.36
CA VAL A 34 15.26 -8.77 3.35
C VAL A 34 15.92 -9.09 2.00
N SER A 35 16.94 -8.34 1.59
CA SER A 35 17.70 -8.60 0.37
C SER A 35 18.34 -10.00 0.39
N ASN A 36 18.97 -10.38 1.49
CA ASN A 36 19.57 -11.70 1.66
C ASN A 36 18.52 -12.82 1.69
N ALA A 37 17.36 -12.59 2.33
CA ALA A 37 16.25 -13.54 2.31
C ALA A 37 15.69 -13.74 0.90
N MET A 38 15.67 -12.66 0.10
CA MET A 38 15.17 -12.68 -1.28
C MET A 38 16.18 -13.22 -2.30
N ALA A 39 17.46 -13.25 -2.00
CA ALA A 39 18.50 -13.76 -2.91
C ALA A 39 18.25 -15.23 -3.35
N ASN A 40 17.52 -15.99 -2.55
CA ASN A 40 17.21 -17.39 -2.81
C ASN A 40 15.82 -17.62 -3.47
N VAL A 41 15.07 -16.56 -3.78
CA VAL A 41 13.65 -16.69 -4.22
C VAL A 41 13.52 -16.96 -5.73
N GLY A 42 14.59 -16.83 -6.53
CA GLY A 42 14.59 -17.20 -7.95
C GLY A 42 13.41 -16.61 -8.75
N ASP A 43 12.70 -17.45 -9.50
CA ASP A 43 11.57 -17.06 -10.37
C ASP A 43 10.36 -16.49 -9.61
N LEU A 44 10.27 -16.67 -8.30
CA LEU A 44 9.23 -16.07 -7.47
C LEU A 44 9.32 -14.54 -7.36
N ARG A 45 10.42 -13.93 -7.82
CA ARG A 45 10.58 -12.47 -7.83
C ARG A 45 9.47 -11.73 -8.58
N MET A 46 8.90 -12.35 -9.61
CA MET A 46 7.79 -11.78 -10.38
C MET A 46 6.50 -11.62 -9.56
N PHE A 47 6.32 -12.43 -8.52
CA PHE A 47 5.16 -12.35 -7.61
C PHE A 47 5.37 -11.41 -6.42
N LEU A 48 6.61 -10.94 -6.20
CA LEU A 48 6.92 -10.05 -5.08
C LEU A 48 6.07 -8.78 -5.04
N PRO A 49 5.75 -8.09 -6.14
CA PRO A 49 4.88 -6.93 -6.08
C PRO A 49 3.51 -7.22 -5.46
N ALA A 50 2.90 -8.36 -5.78
CA ALA A 50 1.63 -8.76 -5.19
C ALA A 50 1.77 -9.08 -3.68
N ILE A 51 2.87 -9.70 -3.27
CA ILE A 51 3.18 -9.96 -1.85
C ILE A 51 3.41 -8.64 -1.11
N ILE A 52 4.17 -7.72 -1.70
CA ILE A 52 4.42 -6.38 -1.15
C ILE A 52 3.11 -5.61 -0.98
N PHE A 53 2.18 -5.71 -1.93
CA PHE A 53 0.86 -5.11 -1.83
C PHE A 53 0.10 -5.62 -0.59
N ILE A 54 0.06 -6.95 -0.37
CA ILE A 54 -0.63 -7.54 0.79
C ILE A 54 0.04 -7.13 2.11
N ILE A 55 1.38 -7.19 2.17
CA ILE A 55 2.11 -6.78 3.36
C ILE A 55 1.87 -5.29 3.66
N GLY A 56 1.94 -4.45 2.63
CA GLY A 56 1.62 -3.02 2.75
C GLY A 56 0.20 -2.79 3.25
N ALA A 57 -0.78 -3.54 2.72
CA ALA A 57 -2.16 -3.47 3.17
C ALA A 57 -2.33 -3.91 4.64
N ALA A 58 -1.66 -4.97 5.06
CA ALA A 58 -1.70 -5.44 6.46
C ALA A 58 -1.08 -4.41 7.42
N ILE A 59 0.07 -3.83 7.05
CA ILE A 59 0.73 -2.79 7.85
C ILE A 59 -0.13 -1.52 7.88
N GLY A 60 -0.64 -1.05 6.74
CA GLY A 60 -1.50 0.12 6.65
C GLY A 60 -2.79 -0.03 7.47
N PHE A 61 -3.40 -1.21 7.44
CA PHE A 61 -4.56 -1.53 8.26
C PHE A 61 -4.24 -1.51 9.76
N ALA A 62 -3.12 -2.12 10.16
CA ALA A 62 -2.72 -2.21 11.56
C ALA A 62 -2.27 -0.88 12.15
N THR A 63 -1.64 -0.02 11.33
CA THR A 63 -1.12 1.29 11.77
C THR A 63 -2.12 2.43 11.57
N GLY A 64 -3.09 2.27 10.67
CA GLY A 64 -4.04 3.32 10.29
C GLY A 64 -3.39 4.51 9.60
N THR A 65 -2.27 4.30 8.90
CA THR A 65 -1.58 5.35 8.17
C THR A 65 -0.89 4.84 6.90
N SER A 66 -1.25 5.40 5.75
CA SER A 66 -0.60 5.11 4.48
C SER A 66 0.83 5.66 4.43
N TRP A 67 1.04 6.87 4.92
CA TRP A 67 2.36 7.52 4.91
C TRP A 67 3.40 6.78 5.75
N GLY A 68 3.01 6.34 6.96
CA GLY A 68 3.87 5.53 7.81
C GLY A 68 4.24 4.19 7.15
N THR A 69 3.26 3.54 6.53
CA THR A 69 3.46 2.29 5.79
C THR A 69 4.40 2.46 4.61
N ILE A 70 4.19 3.50 3.78
CA ILE A 70 5.05 3.81 2.64
C ILE A 70 6.48 4.11 3.13
N GLY A 71 6.63 4.87 4.21
CA GLY A 71 7.92 5.20 4.80
C GLY A 71 8.72 3.97 5.23
N ILE A 72 8.05 2.92 5.71
CA ILE A 72 8.69 1.65 6.09
C ILE A 72 8.95 0.77 4.86
N MET A 73 7.97 0.64 3.98
CA MET A 73 8.04 -0.31 2.86
C MET A 73 8.93 0.15 1.71
N ALA A 74 8.95 1.45 1.38
CA ALA A 74 9.70 1.95 0.24
C ALA A 74 11.21 1.65 0.30
N PRO A 75 11.94 1.88 1.40
CA PRO A 75 13.35 1.50 1.52
C PRO A 75 13.58 -0.01 1.36
N ILE A 76 12.67 -0.83 1.89
CA ILE A 76 12.73 -2.28 1.76
C ILE A 76 12.59 -2.70 0.30
N VAL A 77 11.61 -2.16 -0.42
CA VAL A 77 11.38 -2.45 -1.83
C VAL A 77 12.59 -2.08 -2.69
N VAL A 78 13.15 -0.88 -2.49
CA VAL A 78 14.36 -0.43 -3.23
C VAL A 78 15.57 -1.34 -2.95
N SER A 79 15.68 -1.85 -1.74
CA SER A 79 16.74 -2.80 -1.38
C SER A 79 16.55 -4.17 -2.03
N VAL A 80 15.31 -4.66 -2.10
CA VAL A 80 14.96 -5.96 -2.71
C VAL A 80 15.18 -5.98 -4.21
N PHE A 81 14.74 -4.94 -4.90
CA PHE A 81 14.74 -4.92 -6.38
C PHE A 81 15.92 -4.19 -6.99
N ASN A 82 16.90 -3.72 -6.30
CA ASN A 82 18.02 -2.99 -6.85
C ASN A 82 17.69 -2.17 -8.11
N TYR A 83 17.40 -0.87 -7.93
CA TYR A 83 16.92 0.00 -9.01
C TYR A 83 17.80 -0.01 -10.27
N ASP A 84 19.11 -0.13 -10.11
CA ASP A 84 20.06 -0.12 -11.25
C ASP A 84 19.98 -1.39 -12.10
N ALA A 85 19.60 -2.52 -11.49
CA ALA A 85 19.50 -3.80 -12.18
C ALA A 85 18.10 -4.08 -12.74
N GLU A 86 17.07 -3.72 -11.98
CA GLU A 86 15.66 -4.06 -12.28
C GLU A 86 14.73 -2.83 -12.10
N PRO A 87 14.91 -1.74 -12.86
CA PRO A 87 14.19 -0.47 -12.63
C PRO A 87 12.67 -0.61 -12.78
N ILE A 88 12.20 -1.43 -13.71
CA ILE A 88 10.77 -1.64 -13.95
C ILE A 88 10.14 -2.38 -12.77
N LEU A 89 10.77 -3.46 -12.32
CA LEU A 89 10.24 -4.28 -11.22
C LEU A 89 10.30 -3.52 -9.89
N CYS A 90 11.35 -2.72 -9.67
CA CYS A 90 11.45 -1.81 -8.53
C CYS A 90 10.30 -0.78 -8.52
N THR A 91 10.00 -0.18 -9.67
CA THR A 91 8.89 0.78 -9.81
C THR A 91 7.54 0.11 -9.53
N ILE A 92 7.31 -1.11 -10.05
CA ILE A 92 6.09 -1.88 -9.77
C ILE A 92 6.00 -2.21 -8.29
N GLY A 93 7.10 -2.62 -7.66
CA GLY A 93 7.17 -2.90 -6.23
C GLY A 93 6.86 -1.68 -5.36
N LEU A 94 7.40 -0.51 -5.71
CA LEU A 94 7.08 0.75 -5.04
C LEU A 94 5.60 1.12 -5.20
N ALA A 95 5.05 0.97 -6.41
CA ALA A 95 3.62 1.19 -6.65
C ALA A 95 2.75 0.22 -5.82
N ALA A 96 3.17 -1.04 -5.70
CA ALA A 96 2.49 -2.03 -4.88
C ALA A 96 2.52 -1.67 -3.39
N ALA A 97 3.66 -1.21 -2.87
CA ALA A 97 3.80 -0.77 -1.49
C ALA A 97 2.91 0.45 -1.18
N CYS A 98 2.90 1.44 -2.08
CA CYS A 98 2.05 2.61 -1.96
C CYS A 98 0.56 2.24 -2.00
N SER A 99 0.16 1.43 -2.98
CA SER A 99 -1.24 1.00 -3.15
C SER A 99 -1.72 0.13 -2.00
N GLY A 100 -0.87 -0.78 -1.51
CA GLY A 100 -1.17 -1.60 -0.34
C GLY A 100 -1.34 -0.75 0.92
N GLY A 101 -0.40 0.18 1.17
CA GLY A 101 -0.50 1.10 2.30
C GLY A 101 -1.77 1.94 2.28
N VAL A 102 -2.16 2.48 1.12
CA VAL A 102 -3.40 3.25 0.96
C VAL A 102 -4.63 2.36 1.15
N MET A 103 -4.64 1.14 0.60
CA MET A 103 -5.74 0.19 0.78
C MET A 103 -5.94 -0.17 2.24
N GLY A 104 -4.86 -0.50 2.94
CA GLY A 104 -4.91 -0.84 4.37
C GLY A 104 -5.41 0.32 5.22
N ASP A 105 -4.90 1.51 4.97
CA ASP A 105 -5.34 2.74 5.62
C ASP A 105 -6.84 2.98 5.43
N HIS A 106 -7.35 2.88 4.19
CA HIS A 106 -8.78 3.03 3.89
C HIS A 106 -9.68 2.03 4.60
N CYS A 107 -9.21 0.82 4.84
CA CYS A 107 -9.98 -0.22 5.53
C CYS A 107 -9.89 -0.11 7.06
N SER A 108 -8.92 0.65 7.59
CA SER A 108 -8.63 0.70 9.00
C SER A 108 -9.62 1.58 9.78
N PRO A 109 -10.23 1.05 10.86
CA PRO A 109 -11.08 1.86 11.74
C PRO A 109 -10.30 2.87 12.58
N ILE A 110 -8.98 2.72 12.69
CA ILE A 110 -8.11 3.65 13.42
C ILE A 110 -7.40 4.65 12.48
N SER A 111 -7.75 4.63 11.19
CA SER A 111 -7.17 5.53 10.20
C SER A 111 -7.56 7.00 10.48
N ASP A 112 -6.57 7.86 10.44
CA ASP A 112 -6.76 9.30 10.55
C ASP A 112 -7.63 9.85 9.39
N THR A 113 -7.44 9.35 8.18
CA THR A 113 -8.23 9.73 7.00
C THR A 113 -9.69 9.31 7.15
N THR A 114 -9.97 8.09 7.61
CA THR A 114 -11.32 7.57 7.82
C THR A 114 -12.03 8.30 8.98
N ILE A 115 -11.31 8.60 10.06
CA ILE A 115 -11.83 9.37 11.20
C ILE A 115 -12.20 10.79 10.74
N MET A 116 -11.30 11.46 10.00
CA MET A 116 -11.56 12.83 9.52
C MET A 116 -12.69 12.88 8.49
N ALA A 117 -12.76 11.90 7.58
CA ALA A 117 -13.84 11.83 6.59
C ALA A 117 -15.20 11.64 7.26
N SER A 118 -15.33 10.73 8.22
CA SER A 118 -16.58 10.49 8.95
C SER A 118 -16.99 11.69 9.81
N ALA A 119 -16.03 12.37 10.44
CA ALA A 119 -16.28 13.59 11.21
C ALA A 119 -16.73 14.75 10.30
N GLY A 120 -16.09 14.92 9.14
CA GLY A 120 -16.45 15.95 8.17
C GLY A 120 -17.82 15.73 7.52
N ALA A 121 -18.19 14.47 7.30
CA ALA A 121 -19.48 14.07 6.78
C ALA A 121 -20.60 14.00 7.85
N HIS A 122 -20.28 14.24 9.13
CA HIS A 122 -21.19 14.10 10.26
C HIS A 122 -21.90 12.74 10.31
N CYS A 123 -21.20 11.67 9.94
CA CYS A 123 -21.71 10.31 10.01
C CYS A 123 -21.05 9.50 11.13
N TYR A 124 -21.74 8.42 11.55
CA TYR A 124 -21.18 7.54 12.58
C TYR A 124 -19.95 6.80 12.03
N HIS A 125 -18.81 6.94 12.68
CA HIS A 125 -17.51 6.48 12.23
C HIS A 125 -17.48 5.00 11.80
N LEU A 126 -17.97 4.09 12.67
CA LEU A 126 -17.99 2.66 12.35
C LEU A 126 -18.91 2.32 11.17
N ASN A 127 -20.04 3.03 11.01
CA ASN A 127 -20.88 2.86 9.84
C ASN A 127 -20.13 3.24 8.54
N HIS A 128 -19.38 4.33 8.59
CA HIS A 128 -18.53 4.73 7.45
C HIS A 128 -17.53 3.64 7.10
N VAL A 129 -16.82 3.09 8.09
CA VAL A 129 -15.87 1.99 7.90
C VAL A 129 -16.54 0.78 7.25
N PHE A 130 -17.65 0.30 7.84
CA PHE A 130 -18.33 -0.91 7.35
C PHE A 130 -18.94 -0.74 5.96
N THR A 131 -19.45 0.44 5.62
CA THR A 131 -20.01 0.70 4.29
C THR A 131 -18.94 0.90 3.22
N GLN A 132 -17.75 1.38 3.60
CA GLN A 132 -16.61 1.55 2.69
C GLN A 132 -15.89 0.22 2.39
N LEU A 133 -15.87 -0.69 3.36
CA LEU A 133 -15.08 -1.93 3.32
C LEU A 133 -15.35 -2.80 2.08
N PRO A 134 -16.60 -3.08 1.65
CA PRO A 134 -16.86 -3.88 0.45
C PRO A 134 -16.26 -3.28 -0.82
N TYR A 135 -16.33 -1.95 -0.97
CA TYR A 135 -15.75 -1.25 -2.11
C TYR A 135 -14.22 -1.35 -2.10
N ALA A 136 -13.61 -1.09 -0.95
CA ALA A 136 -12.16 -1.17 -0.79
C ALA A 136 -11.65 -2.59 -1.05
N LEU A 137 -12.32 -3.63 -0.55
CA LEU A 137 -11.95 -5.03 -0.79
C LEU A 137 -12.12 -5.44 -2.25
N THR A 138 -13.15 -4.93 -2.94
CA THR A 138 -13.33 -5.18 -4.38
C THR A 138 -12.16 -4.61 -5.18
N VAL A 139 -11.80 -3.34 -4.90
CA VAL A 139 -10.64 -2.70 -5.54
C VAL A 139 -9.35 -3.41 -5.20
N ALA A 140 -9.19 -3.84 -3.93
CA ALA A 140 -8.01 -4.58 -3.48
C ALA A 140 -7.83 -5.91 -4.22
N ALA A 141 -8.91 -6.67 -4.42
CA ALA A 141 -8.86 -7.92 -5.16
C ALA A 141 -8.41 -7.71 -6.62
N VAL A 142 -8.97 -6.71 -7.29
CA VAL A 142 -8.56 -6.33 -8.66
C VAL A 142 -7.11 -5.87 -8.69
N SER A 143 -6.69 -5.03 -7.73
CA SER A 143 -5.32 -4.55 -7.63
C SER A 143 -4.33 -5.69 -7.39
N PHE A 144 -4.65 -6.63 -6.52
CA PHE A 144 -3.82 -7.80 -6.26
C PHE A 144 -3.56 -8.61 -7.53
N VAL A 145 -4.62 -8.93 -8.30
CA VAL A 145 -4.49 -9.62 -9.58
C VAL A 145 -3.66 -8.77 -10.58
N SER A 146 -3.90 -7.46 -10.61
CA SER A 146 -3.14 -6.55 -11.48
C SER A 146 -1.66 -6.51 -11.13
N PHE A 147 -1.26 -6.58 -9.85
CA PHE A 147 0.15 -6.64 -9.45
C PHE A 147 0.81 -7.97 -9.78
N ILE A 148 0.08 -9.08 -9.75
CA ILE A 148 0.58 -10.36 -10.27
C ILE A 148 0.90 -10.24 -11.77
N LEU A 149 -0.03 -9.72 -12.55
CA LEU A 149 0.15 -9.54 -13.99
C LEU A 149 1.24 -8.51 -14.30
N ALA A 150 1.34 -7.45 -13.52
CA ALA A 150 2.38 -6.43 -13.68
C ALA A 150 3.80 -6.99 -13.46
N GLY A 151 3.96 -7.87 -12.48
CA GLY A 151 5.24 -8.55 -12.26
C GLY A 151 5.64 -9.47 -13.42
N LEU A 152 4.65 -10.10 -14.09
CA LEU A 152 4.88 -10.99 -15.23
C LEU A 152 5.15 -10.23 -16.54
N ILE A 153 4.34 -9.20 -16.84
CA ILE A 153 4.35 -8.51 -18.15
C ILE A 153 5.41 -7.39 -18.18
N GLN A 154 5.67 -6.74 -17.06
CA GLN A 154 6.65 -5.66 -16.88
C GLN A 154 6.56 -4.52 -17.93
N ASN A 155 5.35 -4.24 -18.42
CA ASN A 155 5.07 -3.15 -19.36
C ASN A 155 3.99 -2.23 -18.78
N VAL A 156 4.35 -0.97 -18.53
CA VAL A 156 3.49 -0.01 -17.82
C VAL A 156 2.18 0.25 -18.55
N PHE A 157 2.22 0.44 -19.88
CA PHE A 157 1.01 0.75 -20.66
C PHE A 157 0.06 -0.44 -20.75
N VAL A 158 0.59 -1.64 -20.97
CA VAL A 158 -0.20 -2.87 -21.03
C VAL A 158 -0.82 -3.17 -19.67
N ASN A 159 -0.07 -3.02 -18.60
CA ASN A 159 -0.56 -3.25 -17.24
C ASN A 159 -1.64 -2.24 -16.84
N LEU A 160 -1.49 -0.96 -17.20
CA LEU A 160 -2.49 0.05 -16.97
C LEU A 160 -3.80 -0.28 -17.70
N LEU A 161 -3.71 -0.68 -18.98
CA LEU A 161 -4.87 -1.08 -19.77
C LEU A 161 -5.58 -2.30 -19.14
N ILE A 162 -4.82 -3.32 -18.76
CA ILE A 162 -5.36 -4.52 -18.09
C ILE A 162 -6.05 -4.15 -16.77
N ALA A 163 -5.42 -3.33 -15.94
CA ALA A 163 -5.99 -2.91 -14.66
C ALA A 163 -7.33 -2.15 -14.84
N VAL A 164 -7.39 -1.23 -15.82
CA VAL A 164 -8.62 -0.51 -16.16
C VAL A 164 -9.71 -1.46 -16.65
N VAL A 165 -9.37 -2.38 -17.56
CA VAL A 165 -10.33 -3.36 -18.10
C VAL A 165 -10.84 -4.29 -17.00
N LEU A 166 -9.98 -4.77 -16.12
CA LEU A 166 -10.36 -5.62 -14.98
C LEU A 166 -11.29 -4.85 -14.01
N MET A 167 -10.96 -3.59 -13.71
CA MET A 167 -11.78 -2.77 -12.81
C MET A 167 -13.16 -2.50 -13.42
N VAL A 168 -13.23 -2.02 -14.66
CA VAL A 168 -14.50 -1.74 -15.36
C VAL A 168 -15.30 -3.02 -15.50
N GLY A 169 -14.67 -4.12 -15.91
CA GLY A 169 -15.32 -5.43 -16.03
C GLY A 169 -15.94 -5.88 -14.70
N THR A 170 -15.19 -5.77 -13.60
CA THR A 170 -15.67 -6.12 -12.26
C THR A 170 -16.88 -5.27 -11.86
N LEU A 171 -16.83 -3.95 -12.11
CA LEU A 171 -17.95 -3.05 -11.79
C LEU A 171 -19.19 -3.35 -12.63
N LEU A 172 -19.02 -3.70 -13.92
CA LEU A 172 -20.14 -4.09 -14.79
C LEU A 172 -20.79 -5.40 -14.32
N VAL A 173 -19.97 -6.37 -13.88
CA VAL A 173 -20.47 -7.64 -13.33
C VAL A 173 -21.26 -7.38 -12.05
N ILE A 174 -20.70 -6.59 -11.11
CA ILE A 174 -21.39 -6.26 -9.85
C ILE A 174 -22.72 -5.53 -10.12
N ARG A 175 -22.75 -4.64 -11.13
CA ARG A 175 -23.99 -3.95 -11.52
C ARG A 175 -25.04 -4.88 -12.13
N ALA A 176 -24.64 -5.98 -12.77
CA ALA A 176 -25.53 -6.91 -13.45
C ALA A 176 -26.16 -7.96 -12.51
N ILE A 177 -25.62 -8.12 -11.29
CA ILE A 177 -26.14 -8.99 -10.21
C ILE A 177 -27.10 -8.20 -9.34
#